data_bede814e964bac9d5530d753a3490815
#
_entry.id   bede814e964bac9d5530d753a3490815
#
_cell.length_a   1.000
_cell.length_b   1.000
_cell.length_c   1.000
_cell.angle_alpha   90.00
_cell.angle_beta   90.00
_cell.angle_gamma   90.00
#
_symmetry.space_group_name_H-M   'P 1'
#
loop_
_entity.id
_entity.type
_entity.pdbx_description
1 polymer ?
#
loop_
_entity_poly.entity_id
_entity_poly.type
_entity_poly.pdbx_seq_one_letter_code
_entity_poly.pdbx_strand_id
1 'polypeptide(L)'
;MKLFYTVIFFSSLASAAFAGQESILARVTSYCAGEGSKYASTGRRLRAGHCAVDPKRIPYGSKVVFPDRACTAVDTGPAVVSRKAARLCGRTASQLKAIVVDRFFETKREAMEWTNAHPHFMTLQIVRPGSHSEPAEPD
;
A
#
# COMPACT_ATOMS: atom_id res chain seq x y z
N MET A 1 28.19 -36.80 -44.20
CA MET A 1 27.15 -36.64 -43.17
C MET A 1 27.53 -35.52 -42.25
N LYS A 2 26.90 -34.36 -42.36
CA LYS A 2 27.12 -33.26 -41.41
C LYS A 2 25.98 -33.30 -40.40
N LEU A 3 26.29 -33.61 -39.14
CA LEU A 3 25.36 -33.50 -38.02
C LEU A 3 25.21 -32.01 -37.66
N PHE A 4 24.02 -31.47 -37.84
CA PHE A 4 23.66 -30.16 -37.31
C PHE A 4 23.18 -30.37 -35.88
N TYR A 5 23.98 -29.96 -34.91
CA TYR A 5 23.53 -29.78 -33.53
C TYR A 5 22.76 -28.50 -33.39
N THR A 6 21.44 -28.62 -33.30
CA THR A 6 20.58 -27.47 -32.93
C THR A 6 20.71 -27.27 -31.42
N VAL A 7 21.45 -26.25 -31.03
CA VAL A 7 21.51 -25.81 -29.64
C VAL A 7 20.24 -25.02 -29.36
N ILE A 8 19.30 -25.64 -28.63
CA ILE A 8 18.12 -24.95 -28.13
C ILE A 8 18.54 -24.20 -26.88
N PHE A 9 18.68 -22.87 -27.01
CA PHE A 9 18.82 -21.99 -25.87
C PHE A 9 17.47 -21.90 -25.16
N PHE A 10 17.31 -22.62 -24.05
CA PHE A 10 16.25 -22.37 -23.10
C PHE A 10 16.60 -21.06 -22.37
N SER A 11 16.00 -19.96 -22.82
CA SER A 11 16.02 -18.70 -22.08
C SER A 11 15.11 -18.88 -20.86
N SER A 12 15.70 -19.24 -19.74
CA SER A 12 15.03 -19.24 -18.45
C SER A 12 14.77 -17.79 -18.07
N LEU A 13 13.55 -17.30 -18.33
CA LEU A 13 13.06 -16.08 -17.68
C LEU A 13 12.94 -16.40 -16.20
N ALA A 14 13.96 -16.07 -15.42
CA ALA A 14 13.86 -16.02 -13.99
C ALA A 14 12.85 -14.89 -13.65
N SER A 15 11.61 -15.26 -13.35
CA SER A 15 10.68 -14.39 -12.63
C SER A 15 11.34 -14.08 -11.29
N ALA A 16 11.94 -12.91 -11.17
CA ALA A 16 12.34 -12.38 -9.88
C ALA A 16 11.05 -12.16 -9.07
N ALA A 17 10.67 -13.19 -8.30
CA ALA A 17 9.67 -13.02 -7.25
C ALA A 17 10.27 -12.04 -6.26
N PHE A 18 9.73 -10.81 -6.22
CA PHE A 18 10.07 -9.85 -5.18
C PHE A 18 9.56 -10.41 -3.85
N ALA A 19 10.44 -11.10 -3.11
CA ALA A 19 10.15 -11.60 -1.78
C ALA A 19 9.73 -10.42 -0.90
N GLY A 20 8.52 -10.48 -0.28
CA GLY A 20 7.99 -9.46 0.59
C GLY A 20 7.02 -8.46 -0.05
N GLN A 21 6.63 -8.64 -1.32
CA GLN A 21 5.61 -7.86 -1.99
C GLN A 21 4.29 -8.65 -2.06
N GLU A 22 3.19 -8.02 -1.68
CA GLU A 22 1.86 -8.62 -1.59
C GLU A 22 0.81 -7.71 -2.22
N SER A 23 -0.14 -8.28 -2.97
CA SER A 23 -1.30 -7.57 -3.52
C SER A 23 -2.50 -7.76 -2.61
N ILE A 24 -3.11 -6.66 -2.15
CA ILE A 24 -4.26 -6.69 -1.24
C ILE A 24 -5.36 -5.79 -1.78
N LEU A 25 -6.61 -6.29 -1.78
CA LEU A 25 -7.78 -5.46 -2.03
C LEU A 25 -8.05 -4.58 -0.81
N ALA A 26 -8.13 -3.28 -1.02
CA ALA A 26 -8.37 -2.29 0.02
C ALA A 26 -9.53 -1.36 -0.33
N ARG A 27 -10.29 -1.00 0.69
CA ARG A 27 -11.14 0.20 0.68
C ARG A 27 -10.25 1.37 1.09
N VAL A 28 -10.03 2.29 0.20
CA VAL A 28 -9.21 3.46 0.46
C VAL A 28 -10.07 4.63 0.88
N THR A 29 -9.74 5.21 2.02
CA THR A 29 -10.28 6.44 2.54
C THR A 29 -9.19 7.51 2.61
N SER A 30 -9.55 8.73 2.89
CA SER A 30 -8.59 9.82 3.01
C SER A 30 -8.88 10.69 4.23
N TYR A 31 -7.81 11.21 4.83
CA TYR A 31 -7.89 12.19 5.90
C TYR A 31 -6.84 13.28 5.67
N CYS A 32 -7.01 14.43 6.30
CA CYS A 32 -6.14 15.57 6.09
C CYS A 32 -5.78 16.27 7.40
N ALA A 33 -4.79 17.16 7.31
CA ALA A 33 -4.43 18.02 8.42
C ALA A 33 -5.64 18.82 8.88
N GLY A 34 -5.86 18.88 10.21
CA GLY A 34 -7.00 19.55 10.83
C GLY A 34 -8.20 18.66 11.15
N GLU A 35 -8.25 17.43 10.63
CA GLU A 35 -9.30 16.46 10.99
C GLU A 35 -8.94 15.59 12.20
N GLY A 36 -7.78 15.84 12.81
CA GLY A 36 -7.28 15.07 13.95
C GLY A 36 -5.94 15.58 14.45
N SER A 37 -5.16 14.67 15.03
CA SER A 37 -3.81 14.99 15.50
C SER A 37 -2.87 15.34 14.33
N LYS A 38 -1.90 16.22 14.60
CA LYS A 38 -0.78 16.47 13.69
C LYS A 38 0.25 15.33 13.68
N TYR A 39 0.12 14.42 14.62
CA TYR A 39 1.03 13.29 14.80
C TYR A 39 0.28 11.99 14.62
N ALA A 40 0.96 11.05 13.99
CA ALA A 40 0.51 9.67 13.90
C ALA A 40 0.54 8.99 15.28
N SER A 41 -0.17 7.88 15.40
CA SER A 41 -0.14 7.03 16.61
C SER A 41 1.26 6.53 16.97
N THR A 42 2.17 6.44 16.00
CA THR A 42 3.59 6.11 16.19
C THR A 42 4.43 7.28 16.69
N GLY A 43 3.86 8.48 16.85
CA GLY A 43 4.56 9.70 17.25
C GLY A 43 5.20 10.49 16.12
N ARG A 44 5.17 9.99 14.89
CA ARG A 44 5.69 10.71 13.72
C ARG A 44 4.75 11.85 13.33
N ARG A 45 5.32 12.99 12.94
CA ARG A 45 4.54 14.07 12.37
C ARG A 45 3.97 13.63 11.01
N LEU A 46 2.64 13.75 10.85
CA LEU A 46 1.96 13.43 9.61
C LEU A 46 2.34 14.41 8.50
N ARG A 47 2.59 13.85 7.33
CA ARG A 47 2.90 14.60 6.10
C ARG A 47 2.44 13.82 4.88
N ALA A 48 2.43 14.46 3.71
CA ALA A 48 2.19 13.77 2.43
C ALA A 48 3.09 12.55 2.30
N GLY A 49 2.54 11.45 1.81
CA GLY A 49 3.24 10.17 1.75
C GLY A 49 3.10 9.28 2.98
N HIS A 50 2.20 9.62 3.90
CA HIS A 50 1.82 8.80 5.04
C HIS A 50 0.43 8.21 4.88
N CYS A 51 0.18 7.07 5.52
CA CYS A 51 -1.14 6.45 5.60
C CYS A 51 -1.34 5.73 6.95
N ALA A 52 -2.61 5.52 7.27
CA ALA A 52 -3.06 4.74 8.42
C ALA A 52 -3.51 3.35 7.98
N VAL A 53 -3.10 2.35 8.73
CA VAL A 53 -3.35 0.93 8.48
C VAL A 53 -3.71 0.21 9.78
N ASP A 54 -4.20 -1.03 9.67
CA ASP A 54 -4.21 -1.96 10.79
C ASP A 54 -2.83 -2.60 10.91
N PRO A 55 -2.07 -2.32 11.97
CA PRO A 55 -0.69 -2.81 12.10
C PRO A 55 -0.59 -4.33 12.27
N LYS A 56 -1.69 -5.01 12.59
CA LYS A 56 -1.77 -6.48 12.59
C LYS A 56 -1.80 -7.06 11.18
N ARG A 57 -2.21 -6.27 10.19
CA ARG A 57 -2.33 -6.67 8.79
C ARG A 57 -1.17 -6.12 7.95
N ILE A 58 -0.81 -4.87 8.17
CA ILE A 58 0.26 -4.16 7.48
C ILE A 58 1.17 -3.56 8.55
N PRO A 59 2.39 -4.07 8.74
CA PRO A 59 3.32 -3.53 9.74
C PRO A 59 3.65 -2.06 9.49
N TYR A 60 3.84 -1.29 10.55
CA TYR A 60 4.38 0.06 10.44
C TYR A 60 5.72 0.06 9.69
N GLY A 61 5.96 1.07 8.88
CA GLY A 61 7.13 1.15 8.02
C GLY A 61 6.96 0.47 6.66
N SER A 62 5.89 -0.30 6.46
CA SER A 62 5.54 -0.85 5.14
C SER A 62 5.30 0.28 4.14
N LYS A 63 5.63 0.02 2.87
CA LYS A 63 5.22 0.87 1.76
C LYS A 63 3.90 0.36 1.19
N VAL A 64 2.94 1.24 1.08
CA VAL A 64 1.64 1.01 0.45
C VAL A 64 1.63 1.74 -0.87
N VAL A 65 1.61 1.00 -1.97
CA VAL A 65 1.75 1.57 -3.32
C VAL A 65 0.39 1.87 -3.90
N PHE A 66 0.08 3.16 -4.00
CA PHE A 66 -1.08 3.70 -4.70
C PHE A 66 -0.75 3.97 -6.17
N PRO A 67 -1.76 4.21 -7.05
CA PRO A 67 -1.50 4.46 -8.47
C PRO A 67 -0.53 5.61 -8.75
N ASP A 68 -0.49 6.63 -7.89
CA ASP A 68 0.30 7.85 -8.07
C ASP A 68 1.61 7.85 -7.28
N ARG A 69 1.70 7.15 -6.16
CA ARG A 69 2.91 7.09 -5.32
C ARG A 69 2.84 6.00 -4.26
N ALA A 70 3.99 5.67 -3.68
CA ALA A 70 4.07 4.88 -2.46
C ALA A 70 3.93 5.76 -1.22
N CYS A 71 3.14 5.28 -0.24
CA CYS A 71 3.00 5.90 1.06
C CYS A 71 3.55 4.98 2.15
N THR A 72 4.06 5.56 3.23
CA THR A 72 4.56 4.81 4.38
C THR A 72 3.47 4.64 5.43
N ALA A 73 3.24 3.42 5.88
CA ALA A 73 2.32 3.11 6.97
C ALA A 73 2.92 3.58 8.30
N VAL A 74 2.32 4.62 8.89
CA VAL A 74 2.83 5.24 10.13
C VAL A 74 1.75 5.46 11.18
N ASP A 75 0.49 5.24 10.82
CA ASP A 75 -0.65 5.58 11.66
C ASP A 75 -1.68 4.46 11.69
N THR A 76 -2.61 4.55 12.62
CA THR A 76 -3.75 3.66 12.76
C THR A 76 -4.94 4.41 13.35
N GLY A 77 -6.09 3.78 13.36
CA GLY A 77 -7.28 4.31 13.98
C GLY A 77 -8.39 3.28 14.08
N PRO A 78 -9.42 3.51 14.94
CA PRO A 78 -10.51 2.55 15.17
C PRO A 78 -11.28 2.19 13.91
N ALA A 79 -11.55 3.16 13.03
CA ALA A 79 -12.28 2.92 11.78
C ALA A 79 -11.48 2.08 10.78
N VAL A 80 -10.17 2.21 10.78
CA VAL A 80 -9.25 1.40 9.95
C VAL A 80 -9.21 -0.03 10.48
N VAL A 81 -8.98 -0.21 11.76
CA VAL A 81 -8.89 -1.53 12.39
C VAL A 81 -10.22 -2.28 12.30
N SER A 82 -11.34 -1.62 12.52
CA SER A 82 -12.68 -2.21 12.40
C SER A 82 -13.14 -2.43 10.96
N ARG A 83 -12.40 -1.92 10.00
CA ARG A 83 -12.75 -1.95 8.56
C ARG A 83 -14.12 -1.33 8.25
N LYS A 84 -14.48 -0.29 8.99
CA LYS A 84 -15.82 0.33 8.93
C LYS A 84 -16.26 0.67 7.51
N ALA A 85 -15.43 1.35 6.74
CA ALA A 85 -15.77 1.78 5.38
C ALA A 85 -15.97 0.59 4.42
N ALA A 86 -15.18 -0.46 4.54
CA ALA A 86 -15.34 -1.68 3.74
C ALA A 86 -16.65 -2.40 4.07
N ARG A 87 -16.96 -2.54 5.36
CA ARG A 87 -18.20 -3.20 5.82
C ARG A 87 -19.47 -2.45 5.44
N LEU A 88 -19.43 -1.11 5.44
CA LEU A 88 -20.60 -0.29 5.12
C LEU A 88 -20.79 -0.08 3.61
N CYS A 89 -19.72 -0.04 2.83
CA CYS A 89 -19.75 0.33 1.42
C CYS A 89 -19.48 -0.83 0.46
N GLY A 90 -19.04 -1.97 0.94
CA GLY A 90 -18.77 -3.15 0.12
C GLY A 90 -20.04 -3.71 -0.51
N ARG A 91 -19.98 -4.06 -1.79
CA ARG A 91 -21.10 -4.63 -2.56
C ARG A 91 -20.85 -6.07 -2.96
N THR A 92 -19.63 -6.54 -2.88
CA THR A 92 -19.22 -7.92 -3.15
C THR A 92 -18.65 -8.57 -1.89
N ALA A 93 -18.60 -9.90 -1.86
CA ALA A 93 -17.98 -10.62 -0.74
C ALA A 93 -16.52 -10.21 -0.52
N SER A 94 -15.76 -10.02 -1.59
CA SER A 94 -14.37 -9.57 -1.52
C SER A 94 -14.25 -8.15 -0.96
N GLN A 95 -15.12 -7.22 -1.38
CA GLN A 95 -15.13 -5.85 -0.88
C GLN A 95 -15.52 -5.79 0.60
N LEU A 96 -16.49 -6.58 1.05
CA LEU A 96 -16.89 -6.66 2.44
C LEU A 96 -15.77 -7.18 3.36
N LYS A 97 -14.86 -7.99 2.82
CA LYS A 97 -13.68 -8.52 3.52
C LYS A 97 -12.43 -7.67 3.33
N ALA A 98 -12.46 -6.65 2.48
CA ALA A 98 -11.31 -5.81 2.18
C ALA A 98 -10.79 -5.13 3.45
N ILE A 99 -9.49 -4.92 3.49
CA ILE A 99 -8.86 -4.05 4.50
C ILE A 99 -9.24 -2.60 4.22
N VAL A 100 -9.07 -1.73 5.21
CA VAL A 100 -9.17 -0.28 5.03
C VAL A 100 -7.79 0.31 5.15
N VAL A 101 -7.44 1.19 4.22
CA VAL A 101 -6.25 2.03 4.27
C VAL A 101 -6.70 3.47 4.18
N ASP A 102 -6.28 4.30 5.12
CA ASP A 102 -6.63 5.71 5.20
C ASP A 102 -5.42 6.56 4.83
N ARG A 103 -5.48 7.22 3.69
CA ARG A 103 -4.36 7.99 3.14
C ARG A 103 -4.39 9.42 3.63
N PHE A 104 -3.26 9.91 4.13
CA PHE A 104 -3.10 11.28 4.59
C PHE A 104 -2.79 12.23 3.43
N PHE A 105 -3.42 13.41 3.47
CA PHE A 105 -3.16 14.54 2.58
C PHE A 105 -2.91 15.80 3.41
N GLU A 106 -2.09 16.71 2.90
CA GLU A 106 -1.80 17.97 3.58
C GLU A 106 -3.03 18.89 3.66
N THR A 107 -3.90 18.85 2.64
CA THR A 107 -5.09 19.66 2.56
C THR A 107 -6.35 18.84 2.26
N LYS A 108 -7.50 19.35 2.71
CA LYS A 108 -8.80 18.76 2.40
C LYS A 108 -9.08 18.74 0.90
N ARG A 109 -8.65 19.77 0.19
CA ARG A 109 -8.82 19.90 -1.25
C ARG A 109 -8.11 18.76 -1.99
N GLU A 110 -6.84 18.50 -1.68
CA GLU A 110 -6.07 17.39 -2.27
C GLU A 110 -6.71 16.04 -1.97
N ALA A 111 -7.18 15.84 -0.73
CA ALA A 111 -7.87 14.62 -0.33
C ALA A 111 -9.14 14.39 -1.16
N MET A 112 -9.94 15.43 -1.35
CA MET A 112 -11.18 15.36 -2.14
C MET A 112 -10.90 15.13 -3.63
N GLU A 113 -9.95 15.85 -4.20
CA GLU A 113 -9.54 15.70 -5.61
C GLU A 113 -9.07 14.28 -5.90
N TRP A 114 -8.22 13.74 -5.04
CA TRP A 114 -7.72 12.37 -5.20
C TRP A 114 -8.84 11.34 -5.06
N THR A 115 -9.68 11.48 -4.04
CA THR A 115 -10.80 10.55 -3.77
C THR A 115 -11.80 10.54 -4.92
N ASN A 116 -12.09 11.70 -5.51
CA ASN A 116 -13.01 11.81 -6.64
C ASN A 116 -12.41 11.24 -7.95
N ALA A 117 -11.10 11.23 -8.09
CA ALA A 117 -10.41 10.76 -9.29
C ALA A 117 -10.13 9.25 -9.29
N HIS A 118 -10.33 8.54 -8.18
CA HIS A 118 -9.96 7.13 -8.03
C HIS A 118 -11.12 6.29 -7.52
N PRO A 119 -11.18 4.99 -7.90
CA PRO A 119 -12.15 4.07 -7.31
C PRO A 119 -11.90 3.90 -5.81
N HIS A 120 -12.96 3.69 -5.06
CA HIS A 120 -12.88 3.53 -3.60
C HIS A 120 -12.28 2.19 -3.18
N PHE A 121 -12.50 1.15 -3.96
CA PHE A 121 -11.84 -0.15 -3.79
C PHE A 121 -10.78 -0.31 -4.86
N MET A 122 -9.58 -0.65 -4.45
CA MET A 122 -8.47 -0.89 -5.37
C MET A 122 -7.50 -1.93 -4.80
N THR A 123 -6.80 -2.60 -5.68
CA THR A 123 -5.70 -3.50 -5.29
C THR A 123 -4.44 -2.68 -5.07
N LEU A 124 -3.88 -2.79 -3.87
CA LEU A 124 -2.64 -2.11 -3.49
C LEU A 124 -1.52 -3.14 -3.37
N GLN A 125 -0.31 -2.73 -3.76
CA GLN A 125 0.91 -3.48 -3.47
C GLN A 125 1.43 -3.06 -2.10
N ILE A 126 1.74 -4.04 -1.25
CA ILE A 126 2.31 -3.81 0.07
C ILE A 126 3.74 -4.34 0.06
N VAL A 127 4.70 -3.47 0.36
CA VAL A 127 6.11 -3.83 0.52
C VAL A 127 6.44 -3.75 2.01
N ARG A 128 6.67 -4.88 2.63
CA ARG A 128 6.93 -4.97 4.08
C ARG A 128 8.34 -4.49 4.40
N PRO A 129 8.58 -3.93 5.62
CA PRO A 129 9.93 -3.53 6.04
C PRO A 129 10.89 -4.72 5.97
N GLY A 130 12.16 -4.48 5.55
CA GLY A 130 13.20 -5.50 5.48
C GLY A 130 13.11 -6.45 4.29
N SER A 131 12.13 -6.28 3.41
CA SER A 131 12.01 -7.06 2.17
C SER A 131 13.00 -6.63 1.06
N HIS A 132 13.64 -5.49 1.22
CA HIS A 132 14.76 -5.02 0.39
C HIS A 132 15.99 -4.89 1.28
N SER A 133 17.02 -5.65 1.00
CA SER A 133 18.37 -5.28 1.40
C SER A 133 18.76 -4.07 0.54
N GLU A 134 18.48 -2.88 1.02
CA GLU A 134 19.06 -1.66 0.47
C GLU A 134 20.58 -1.80 0.63
N PRO A 135 21.38 -1.69 -0.44
CA PRO A 135 22.82 -1.65 -0.27
C PRO A 135 23.13 -0.47 0.64
N ALA A 136 23.88 -0.75 1.74
CA ALA A 136 24.36 0.30 2.62
C ALA A 136 25.08 1.34 1.76
N GLU A 137 24.62 2.60 1.80
CA GLU A 137 25.39 3.70 1.23
C GLU A 137 26.76 3.74 1.96
N PRO A 138 27.88 3.76 1.25
CA PRO A 138 29.18 3.93 1.87
C PRO A 138 29.25 5.33 2.48
N ASP A 139 29.71 5.40 3.75
CA ASP A 139 30.05 6.65 4.46
C ASP A 139 31.05 7.52 3.66
#